data_b965eceab7695f9034f8a644be4637ac
#
_entry.id   b965eceab7695f9034f8a644be4637ac
#
_cell.length_a   1.000
_cell.length_b   1.000
_cell.length_c   1.000
_cell.angle_alpha   90.00
_cell.angle_beta   90.00
_cell.angle_gamma   90.00
#
_symmetry.space_group_name_H-M   'P 1'
#
loop_
_entity.id
_entity.type
_entity.pdbx_description
1 polymer ?
#
loop_
_entity_poly.entity_id
_entity_poly.type
_entity_poly.pdbx_seq_one_letter_code
_entity_poly.pdbx_strand_id
1 'polypeptide(L)'
;MIISLIISLLLTIVIEIGISFIIGIRGKEDLKVVFWVNVLTNPVVVYIANCIKVLNNNVIYNIVVFIMEVFVIIVEFIVYKKFLDYKKKSPLLISSINNIISFSLGIIISKIIF
;
A
#
# COMPACT_ATOMS: atom_id res chain seq x y z
N MET A 1 -15.87 -9.61 -4.98
CA MET A 1 -15.22 -8.33 -4.63
C MET A 1 -14.78 -8.24 -3.17
N ILE A 2 -15.66 -8.54 -2.20
CA ILE A 2 -15.34 -8.41 -0.77
C ILE A 2 -14.16 -9.30 -0.38
N ILE A 3 -14.14 -10.55 -0.85
CA ILE A 3 -13.03 -11.48 -0.55
C ILE A 3 -11.71 -10.95 -1.10
N SER A 4 -11.70 -10.42 -2.33
CA SER A 4 -10.48 -9.89 -2.91
C SER A 4 -10.00 -8.64 -2.18
N LEU A 5 -10.90 -7.80 -1.68
CA LEU A 5 -10.56 -6.65 -0.85
C LEU A 5 -9.86 -7.09 0.45
N ILE A 6 -10.41 -8.10 1.12
CA ILE A 6 -9.86 -8.59 2.37
C ILE A 6 -8.48 -9.23 2.14
N ILE A 7 -8.34 -10.07 1.13
CA ILE A 7 -7.07 -10.73 0.81
C ILE A 7 -6.02 -9.70 0.45
N SER A 8 -6.36 -8.73 -0.40
CA SER A 8 -5.45 -7.66 -0.81
C SER A 8 -4.99 -6.85 0.40
N LEU A 9 -5.92 -6.50 1.28
CA LEU A 9 -5.60 -5.73 2.50
C LEU A 9 -4.65 -6.50 3.40
N LEU A 10 -4.94 -7.78 3.65
CA LEU A 10 -4.09 -8.61 4.53
C LEU A 10 -2.70 -8.77 3.95
N LEU A 11 -2.58 -9.04 2.65
CA LEU A 11 -1.28 -9.16 1.99
C LEU A 11 -0.49 -7.87 2.06
N THR A 12 -1.13 -6.74 1.78
CA THR A 12 -0.47 -5.44 1.81
C THR A 12 0.02 -5.12 3.22
N ILE A 13 -0.79 -5.35 4.24
CA ILE A 13 -0.41 -5.11 5.64
C ILE A 13 0.80 -5.96 6.02
N VAL A 14 0.77 -7.26 5.72
CA VAL A 14 1.86 -8.17 6.04
C VAL A 14 3.15 -7.73 5.35
N ILE A 15 3.09 -7.40 4.07
CA ILE A 15 4.25 -6.99 3.29
C ILE A 15 4.82 -5.67 3.84
N GLU A 16 3.97 -4.67 4.06
CA GLU A 16 4.45 -3.35 4.47
C GLU A 16 4.95 -3.33 5.91
N ILE A 17 4.34 -4.09 6.80
CA ILE A 17 4.86 -4.25 8.16
C ILE A 17 6.22 -4.96 8.11
N GLY A 18 6.34 -6.01 7.30
CA GLY A 18 7.61 -6.72 7.14
C GLY A 18 8.72 -5.83 6.59
N ILE A 19 8.42 -5.03 5.56
CA ILE A 19 9.38 -4.09 4.99
C ILE A 19 9.77 -3.03 6.00
N SER A 20 8.81 -2.47 6.72
CA SER A 20 9.06 -1.46 7.75
C SER A 20 9.97 -2.02 8.85
N PHE A 21 9.75 -3.25 9.25
CA PHE A 21 10.59 -3.93 10.24
C PHE A 21 12.02 -4.09 9.72
N ILE A 22 12.18 -4.46 8.46
CA ILE A 22 13.50 -4.61 7.81
C ILE A 22 14.21 -3.26 7.74
N ILE A 23 13.48 -2.18 7.43
CA ILE A 23 14.04 -0.83 7.39
C ILE A 23 14.57 -0.41 8.76
N GLY A 24 13.95 -0.89 9.85
CA GLY A 24 14.35 -0.57 11.20
C GLY A 24 13.24 -0.05 12.09
N ILE A 25 12.01 0.01 11.57
CA ILE A 25 10.85 0.43 12.34
C ILE A 25 10.37 -0.75 13.18
N ARG A 26 10.64 -0.72 14.49
CA ARG A 26 10.36 -1.87 15.38
C ARG A 26 9.48 -1.51 16.56
N GLY A 27 9.16 -0.23 16.75
CA GLY A 27 8.27 0.19 17.82
C GLY A 27 6.83 -0.22 17.55
N LYS A 28 6.13 -0.69 18.60
CA LYS A 28 4.73 -1.10 18.47
C LYS A 28 3.83 0.01 17.94
N GLU A 29 4.04 1.24 18.43
CA GLU A 29 3.21 2.37 18.01
C GLU A 29 3.45 2.72 16.54
N ASP A 30 4.70 2.66 16.09
CA ASP A 30 5.04 2.92 14.69
C ASP A 30 4.45 1.84 13.77
N LEU A 31 4.52 0.57 14.16
CA LEU A 31 3.92 -0.51 13.38
C LEU A 31 2.39 -0.40 13.32
N LYS A 32 1.76 0.11 14.38
CA LYS A 32 0.33 0.42 14.37
C LYS A 32 -0.01 1.51 13.35
N VAL A 33 0.84 2.52 13.22
CA VAL A 33 0.65 3.58 12.21
C VAL A 33 0.67 2.97 10.82
N VAL A 34 1.64 2.11 10.52
CA VAL A 34 1.72 1.40 9.23
C VAL A 34 0.46 0.58 9.00
N PHE A 35 0.00 -0.16 10.00
CA PHE A 35 -1.22 -0.96 9.92
C PHE A 35 -2.43 -0.10 9.58
N TRP A 36 -2.68 0.96 10.35
CA TRP A 36 -3.89 1.76 10.19
C TRP A 36 -3.92 2.56 8.89
N VAL A 37 -2.79 3.08 8.44
CA VAL A 37 -2.77 3.81 7.17
C VAL A 37 -3.12 2.87 6.01
N ASN A 38 -2.70 1.61 6.08
CA ASN A 38 -3.06 0.63 5.06
C ASN A 38 -4.55 0.25 5.11
N VAL A 39 -5.11 0.15 6.31
CA VAL A 39 -6.55 -0.09 6.46
C VAL A 39 -7.36 1.04 5.84
N LEU A 40 -6.87 2.28 5.90
CA LEU A 40 -7.55 3.42 5.31
C LEU A 40 -7.38 3.52 3.80
N THR A 41 -6.20 3.20 3.28
CA THR A 41 -5.87 3.45 1.86
C THR A 41 -6.13 2.26 0.96
N ASN A 42 -5.80 1.06 1.38
CA ASN A 42 -5.83 -0.12 0.50
C ASN A 42 -7.23 -0.45 -0.02
N PRO A 43 -8.29 -0.50 0.82
CA PRO A 43 -9.63 -0.82 0.32
C PRO A 43 -10.12 0.19 -0.73
N VAL A 44 -9.80 1.47 -0.56
CA VAL A 44 -10.19 2.51 -1.51
C VAL A 44 -9.55 2.26 -2.87
N VAL A 45 -8.24 1.98 -2.89
CA VAL A 45 -7.49 1.73 -4.12
C VAL A 45 -8.03 0.48 -4.83
N VAL A 46 -8.22 -0.62 -4.11
CA VAL A 46 -8.69 -1.87 -4.71
C VAL A 46 -10.11 -1.72 -5.23
N TYR A 47 -10.97 -1.01 -4.49
CA TYR A 47 -12.35 -0.76 -4.93
C TYR A 47 -12.38 0.03 -6.23
N ILE A 48 -11.62 1.13 -6.32
CA ILE A 48 -11.57 1.96 -7.53
C ILE A 48 -10.98 1.16 -8.69
N ALA A 49 -9.91 0.39 -8.45
CA ALA A 49 -9.29 -0.44 -9.48
C ALA A 49 -10.30 -1.46 -10.05
N ASN A 50 -11.09 -2.09 -9.18
CA ASN A 50 -12.10 -3.04 -9.63
C ASN A 50 -13.21 -2.36 -10.43
N CYS A 51 -13.62 -1.16 -10.04
CA CYS A 51 -14.61 -0.39 -10.81
C CYS A 51 -14.11 -0.03 -12.20
N ILE A 52 -12.83 0.33 -12.33
CA ILE A 52 -12.23 0.70 -13.62
C ILE A 52 -12.04 -0.53 -14.51
N LYS A 53 -11.83 -1.70 -13.95
CA LYS A 53 -11.72 -2.96 -14.74
C LYS A 53 -12.93 -3.21 -15.62
N VAL A 54 -14.10 -2.76 -15.22
CA VAL A 54 -15.36 -2.92 -15.97
C VAL A 54 -15.28 -2.26 -17.34
N LEU A 55 -14.45 -1.23 -17.51
CA LEU A 55 -14.31 -0.51 -18.77
C LEU A 55 -13.52 -1.30 -19.83
N ASN A 56 -12.88 -2.42 -19.46
CA ASN A 56 -12.08 -3.25 -20.37
C ASN A 56 -11.02 -2.49 -21.16
N ASN A 57 -10.49 -1.40 -20.60
CA ASN A 57 -9.46 -0.60 -21.23
C ASN A 57 -8.19 -0.64 -20.40
N ASN A 58 -7.21 -1.42 -20.85
CA ASN A 58 -5.96 -1.61 -20.12
C ASN A 58 -5.16 -0.33 -19.94
N VAL A 59 -5.21 0.59 -20.92
CA VAL A 59 -4.47 1.85 -20.84
C VAL A 59 -5.06 2.71 -19.72
N ILE A 60 -6.39 2.86 -19.71
CA ILE A 60 -7.07 3.64 -18.67
C ILE A 60 -6.84 3.00 -17.29
N TYR A 61 -6.96 1.67 -17.20
CA TYR A 61 -6.74 0.95 -15.95
C TYR A 61 -5.33 1.22 -15.39
N ASN A 62 -4.30 1.08 -16.23
CA ASN A 62 -2.92 1.29 -15.80
C ASN A 62 -2.66 2.72 -15.36
N ILE A 63 -3.21 3.71 -16.07
CA ILE A 63 -3.07 5.12 -15.71
C ILE A 63 -3.73 5.40 -14.35
N VAL A 64 -4.95 4.91 -14.15
CA VAL A 64 -5.68 5.14 -12.89
C VAL A 64 -4.97 4.45 -11.73
N VAL A 65 -4.50 3.22 -11.90
CA VAL A 65 -3.76 2.51 -10.85
C VAL A 65 -2.48 3.26 -10.50
N PHE A 66 -1.74 3.75 -11.49
CA PHE A 66 -0.53 4.53 -11.24
C PHE A 66 -0.83 5.80 -10.43
N ILE A 67 -1.88 6.53 -10.82
CA ILE A 67 -2.29 7.75 -10.09
C ILE A 67 -2.68 7.42 -8.67
N MET A 68 -3.42 6.33 -8.46
CA MET A 68 -3.83 5.90 -7.11
C MET A 68 -2.63 5.51 -6.25
N GLU A 69 -1.62 4.85 -6.82
CA GLU A 69 -0.41 4.51 -6.07
C GLU A 69 0.37 5.75 -5.66
N VAL A 70 0.48 6.75 -6.54
CA VAL A 70 1.09 8.03 -6.18
C VAL A 70 0.31 8.70 -5.06
N PHE A 71 -1.02 8.67 -5.14
CA PHE A 71 -1.88 9.24 -4.10
C PHE A 71 -1.65 8.55 -2.75
N VAL A 72 -1.57 7.22 -2.74
CA VAL A 72 -1.30 6.44 -1.52
C VAL A 72 0.06 6.82 -0.93
N ILE A 73 1.09 6.96 -1.75
CA ILE A 73 2.42 7.37 -1.30
C ILE A 73 2.35 8.72 -0.59
N ILE A 74 1.61 9.67 -1.17
CA ILE A 74 1.45 11.00 -0.57
C ILE A 74 0.72 10.92 0.76
N VAL A 75 -0.38 10.17 0.84
CA VAL A 75 -1.14 10.00 2.07
C VAL A 75 -0.28 9.36 3.16
N GLU A 76 0.43 8.29 2.84
CA GLU A 76 1.32 7.62 3.78
C GLU A 76 2.47 8.52 4.22
N PHE A 77 3.03 9.29 3.29
CA PHE A 77 4.06 10.28 3.62
C PHE A 77 3.58 11.26 4.68
N ILE A 78 2.37 11.81 4.50
CA ILE A 78 1.80 12.77 5.44
C ILE A 78 1.58 12.11 6.81
N VAL A 79 1.02 10.90 6.82
CA VAL A 79 0.75 10.17 8.06
C VAL A 79 2.05 9.82 8.78
N TYR A 80 3.04 9.32 8.04
CA TYR A 80 4.34 8.95 8.64
C TYR A 80 5.08 10.15 9.18
N LYS A 81 5.04 11.28 8.45
CA LYS A 81 5.67 12.51 8.92
C LYS A 81 5.06 12.99 10.25
N LYS A 82 3.74 12.82 10.41
CA LYS A 82 3.02 13.29 11.61
C LYS A 82 3.12 12.33 12.78
N PHE A 83 3.02 11.03 12.53
CA PHE A 83 2.74 10.05 13.59
C PHE A 83 3.88 9.07 13.87
N LEU A 84 4.82 8.87 12.92
CA LEU A 84 5.94 7.97 13.20
C LEU A 84 6.95 8.62 14.14
N ASP A 85 7.35 7.86 15.16
CA ASP A 85 8.47 8.24 16.02
C ASP A 85 9.82 7.96 15.38
N TYR A 86 9.88 6.98 14.47
CA TYR A 86 11.09 6.62 13.75
C TYR A 86 11.50 7.74 12.80
N LYS A 87 12.72 8.26 12.99
CA LYS A 87 13.20 9.42 12.23
C LYS A 87 14.52 9.18 11.49
N LYS A 88 15.06 7.96 11.52
CA LYS A 88 16.34 7.66 10.88
C LYS A 88 16.29 7.73 9.36
N LYS A 89 15.12 7.49 8.78
CA LYS A 89 14.90 7.61 7.35
C LYS A 89 13.74 8.56 7.07
N SER A 90 13.78 9.19 5.91
CA SER A 90 12.75 10.14 5.52
C SER A 90 11.38 9.45 5.40
N PRO A 91 10.29 10.07 5.87
CA PRO A 91 8.95 9.52 5.67
C PRO A 91 8.60 9.26 4.21
N LEU A 92 9.06 10.12 3.30
CA LEU A 92 8.82 9.92 1.87
C LEU A 92 9.54 8.67 1.37
N LEU A 93 10.76 8.42 1.82
CA LEU A 93 11.50 7.21 1.46
C LEU A 93 10.79 5.96 1.95
N ILE A 94 10.34 5.96 3.22
CA ILE A 94 9.61 4.83 3.81
C ILE A 94 8.33 4.55 3.02
N SER A 95 7.53 5.58 2.77
CA SER A 95 6.29 5.46 2.01
C SER A 95 6.53 4.93 0.61
N SER A 96 7.52 5.48 -0.09
CA SER A 96 7.85 5.07 -1.47
C SER A 96 8.30 3.62 -1.52
N ILE A 97 9.22 3.21 -0.64
CA ILE A 97 9.71 1.83 -0.60
C ILE A 97 8.57 0.87 -0.29
N ASN A 98 7.77 1.16 0.75
CA ASN A 98 6.66 0.30 1.14
C ASN A 98 5.69 0.10 -0.02
N ASN A 99 5.32 1.17 -0.69
CA ASN A 99 4.32 1.07 -1.75
C ASN A 99 4.87 0.42 -3.03
N ILE A 100 6.08 0.76 -3.42
CA ILE A 100 6.68 0.17 -4.62
C ILE A 100 6.85 -1.34 -4.46
N ILE A 101 7.40 -1.78 -3.33
CA ILE A 101 7.62 -3.20 -3.08
C ILE A 101 6.29 -3.93 -2.88
N SER A 102 5.37 -3.34 -2.13
CA SER A 102 4.05 -3.93 -1.88
C SER A 102 3.28 -4.11 -3.20
N PHE A 103 3.27 -3.09 -4.04
CA PHE A 103 2.61 -3.14 -5.34
C PHE A 103 3.25 -4.20 -6.25
N SER A 104 4.58 -4.25 -6.31
CA SER A 104 5.31 -5.21 -7.14
C SER A 104 5.06 -6.65 -6.69
N LEU A 105 5.15 -6.91 -5.37
CA LEU A 105 4.88 -8.23 -4.83
C LEU A 105 3.42 -8.62 -4.99
N GLY A 106 2.51 -7.66 -4.87
CA GLY A 106 1.09 -7.89 -5.10
C GLY A 106 0.80 -8.37 -6.51
N ILE A 107 1.45 -7.77 -7.52
CA ILE A 107 1.31 -8.21 -8.91
C ILE A 107 1.83 -9.64 -9.08
N ILE A 108 3.01 -9.94 -8.53
CA ILE A 108 3.62 -11.26 -8.64
C ILE A 108 2.74 -12.32 -7.99
N ILE A 109 2.27 -12.06 -6.77
CA ILE A 109 1.42 -13.00 -6.02
C ILE A 109 0.10 -13.20 -6.75
N SER A 110 -0.49 -12.13 -7.28
CA SER A 110 -1.74 -12.20 -8.03
C SER A 110 -1.61 -13.13 -9.25
N LYS A 111 -0.49 -13.06 -9.96
CA LYS A 111 -0.24 -13.92 -11.13
C LYS A 111 -0.05 -15.39 -10.75
N ILE A 112 0.49 -15.67 -9.56
CA ILE A 112 0.71 -17.04 -9.10
C ILE A 112 -0.59 -17.66 -8.59
N ILE A 113 -1.39 -16.89 -7.83
CA ILE A 113 -2.59 -17.41 -7.16
C ILE A 113 -3.82 -17.34 -8.06
N PHE A 114 -3.96 -16.28 -8.82
CA PHE A 114 -5.12 -16.02 -9.67
C PHE A 114 -4.73 -16.10 -11.15
#